data_8580410bb57192845c25e45ae5b55f1c
#
_entry.id   8580410bb57192845c25e45ae5b55f1c
#
_cell.length_a   1.000
_cell.length_b   1.000
_cell.length_c   1.000
_cell.angle_alpha   90.00
_cell.angle_beta   90.00
_cell.angle_gamma   90.00
#
_symmetry.space_group_name_H-M   'P 1'
#
loop_
_entity.id
_entity.type
_entity.pdbx_description
1 polymer ?
#
loop_
_entity_poly.entity_id
_entity_poly.type
_entity_poly.pdbx_seq_one_letter_code
_entity_poly.pdbx_strand_id
1 'polypeptide(L)'
;MKTSTLAALVLLCPAPLLAQFPAPAPNVAPTVVVLRAARLFDGTGAAPVRDAVVVVTGDRITAAGAAARVTVPAGARVIDLGDATLLPGFIDAHTHIIGRALGDPAGDDAAVRDYDGFAAILGVANAQKTLMAGFTSIRVVGSPDFNDMALRKAIDETRVPGPRMENAGHSFGITGGHCDENGFRPGLMDADYRTGVADGPDEVRKAVRYQVKYGADVIKICATGGVLSEGDAVGATQYTLEEMKAVVDETHKLDRPVAAHAHGIEGIKLAIQAGVTSIEHGSFLDEEAARMMAQRGTFLVPTLSAGEAAEGAAKTGRLTGLRAQKAFAAAQAMRTGIKLAVKHNVPIALGTDAGVGPHGANAREFRLMVEWGGLTPSQALVAGTSSAARLLGWQDRVGTVAAGKYADLVAVPGDPTADVTLTERPIFVMKNGVVYRQDAVTHP
;
A
#
# COMPACT_ATOMS: atom_id res chain seq x y z
N MET A 1 -79.04 38.11 28.06
CA MET A 1 -78.23 37.02 28.66
C MET A 1 -77.71 36.13 27.53
N LYS A 2 -76.45 36.25 27.17
CA LYS A 2 -75.81 35.40 26.18
C LYS A 2 -74.80 34.53 26.90
N THR A 3 -75.06 33.24 26.95
CA THR A 3 -74.18 32.21 27.51
C THR A 3 -73.12 31.82 26.44
N SER A 4 -71.83 32.08 26.73
CA SER A 4 -70.70 31.66 25.94
C SER A 4 -70.20 30.31 26.46
N THR A 5 -70.27 29.29 25.59
CA THR A 5 -69.73 27.96 25.86
C THR A 5 -68.24 27.93 25.45
N LEU A 6 -67.36 27.70 26.42
CA LEU A 6 -65.94 27.50 26.18
C LEU A 6 -65.70 26.04 25.78
N ALA A 7 -65.21 25.80 24.57
CA ALA A 7 -64.77 24.46 24.11
C ALA A 7 -63.30 24.29 24.54
N ALA A 8 -63.02 23.31 25.37
CA ALA A 8 -61.63 22.90 25.73
C ALA A 8 -61.03 22.02 24.61
N LEU A 9 -59.95 22.49 23.98
CA LEU A 9 -59.20 21.75 22.97
C LEU A 9 -58.17 20.87 23.71
N VAL A 10 -58.40 19.56 23.71
CA VAL A 10 -57.44 18.59 24.26
C VAL A 10 -56.37 18.32 23.20
N LEU A 11 -55.17 18.83 23.38
CA LEU A 11 -53.97 18.50 22.61
C LEU A 11 -53.49 17.10 23.02
N LEU A 12 -53.71 16.10 22.14
CA LEU A 12 -53.08 14.79 22.23
C LEU A 12 -51.64 14.94 21.73
N CYS A 13 -50.64 14.92 22.65
CA CYS A 13 -49.24 14.74 22.31
C CYS A 13 -49.02 13.30 21.79
N PRO A 14 -48.42 13.10 20.63
CA PRO A 14 -48.05 11.76 20.21
C PRO A 14 -46.92 11.24 21.10
N ALA A 15 -47.09 10.02 21.61
CA ALA A 15 -46.06 9.32 22.37
C ALA A 15 -44.77 9.17 21.53
N PRO A 16 -43.57 9.34 22.09
CA PRO A 16 -42.33 9.14 21.37
C PRO A 16 -42.25 7.68 20.90
N LEU A 17 -42.10 7.48 19.59
CA LEU A 17 -41.69 6.19 19.02
C LEU A 17 -40.30 5.89 19.57
N LEU A 18 -40.22 5.00 20.57
CA LEU A 18 -38.96 4.40 20.97
C LEU A 18 -38.38 3.65 19.75
N ALA A 19 -37.31 4.18 19.18
CA ALA A 19 -36.55 3.48 18.15
C ALA A 19 -36.10 2.14 18.76
N GLN A 20 -36.68 1.05 18.30
CA GLN A 20 -36.22 -0.29 18.65
C GLN A 20 -34.84 -0.45 18.00
N PHE A 21 -33.78 -0.39 18.83
CA PHE A 21 -32.46 -0.83 18.39
C PHE A 21 -32.60 -2.30 17.94
N PRO A 22 -32.04 -2.67 16.75
CA PRO A 22 -32.05 -4.05 16.34
C PRO A 22 -31.41 -4.91 17.44
N ALA A 23 -32.03 -6.03 17.75
CA ALA A 23 -31.49 -7.00 18.70
C ALA A 23 -30.06 -7.35 18.30
N PRO A 24 -29.12 -7.53 19.24
CA PRO A 24 -27.78 -7.98 18.93
C PRO A 24 -27.86 -9.25 18.10
N ALA A 25 -27.08 -9.29 17.02
CA ALA A 25 -27.02 -10.45 16.15
C ALA A 25 -26.76 -11.74 16.97
N PRO A 26 -27.38 -12.87 16.64
CA PRO A 26 -27.19 -14.11 17.38
C PRO A 26 -25.69 -14.41 17.45
N ASN A 27 -25.23 -14.86 18.61
CA ASN A 27 -23.83 -15.21 18.87
C ASN A 27 -23.51 -16.50 18.08
N VAL A 28 -23.26 -16.37 16.77
CA VAL A 28 -22.84 -17.49 15.93
C VAL A 28 -21.40 -17.79 16.32
N ALA A 29 -21.15 -19.03 16.74
CA ALA A 29 -19.79 -19.47 17.04
C ALA A 29 -18.86 -19.16 15.84
N PRO A 30 -17.68 -18.58 16.08
CA PRO A 30 -16.79 -18.21 14.97
C PRO A 30 -16.41 -19.46 14.16
N THR A 31 -16.48 -19.33 12.84
CA THR A 31 -16.12 -20.40 11.92
C THR A 31 -14.65 -20.79 12.11
N VAL A 32 -14.38 -22.09 12.28
CA VAL A 32 -13.02 -22.63 12.35
C VAL A 32 -12.64 -23.20 11.00
N VAL A 33 -11.57 -22.68 10.41
CA VAL A 33 -10.97 -23.13 9.16
C VAL A 33 -9.56 -23.63 9.42
N VAL A 34 -9.22 -24.77 8.86
CA VAL A 34 -7.87 -25.36 8.93
C VAL A 34 -7.29 -25.40 7.52
N LEU A 35 -6.17 -24.74 7.33
CA LEU A 35 -5.42 -24.77 6.08
C LEU A 35 -4.28 -25.79 6.22
N ARG A 36 -4.14 -26.68 5.24
CA ARG A 36 -3.03 -27.61 5.12
C ARG A 36 -2.25 -27.32 3.85
N ALA A 37 -0.93 -27.37 3.93
CA ALA A 37 -0.04 -27.19 2.79
C ALA A 37 1.26 -27.98 3.00
N ALA A 38 1.97 -28.31 1.92
CA ALA A 38 3.27 -28.95 2.01
C ALA A 38 4.29 -28.10 2.78
N ARG A 39 4.15 -26.75 2.74
CA ARG A 39 5.10 -25.81 3.35
C ARG A 39 4.40 -24.60 3.96
N LEU A 40 5.03 -24.01 4.98
CA LEU A 40 4.69 -22.71 5.55
C LEU A 40 5.95 -21.86 5.64
N PHE A 41 5.99 -20.76 4.90
CA PHE A 41 6.91 -19.65 5.13
C PHE A 41 6.22 -18.65 6.06
N ASP A 42 6.69 -18.54 7.29
CA ASP A 42 5.99 -17.79 8.34
C ASP A 42 6.21 -16.27 8.31
N GLY A 43 7.04 -15.78 7.38
CA GLY A 43 7.39 -14.35 7.23
C GLY A 43 8.61 -13.92 8.07
N THR A 44 9.20 -14.78 8.87
CA THR A 44 10.39 -14.42 9.70
C THR A 44 11.70 -14.48 8.93
N GLY A 45 11.73 -15.13 7.76
CA GLY A 45 12.94 -15.42 7.00
C GLY A 45 13.59 -16.75 7.38
N ALA A 46 13.02 -17.49 8.34
CA ALA A 46 13.44 -18.86 8.65
C ALA A 46 13.08 -19.82 7.50
N ALA A 47 13.72 -20.99 7.51
CA ALA A 47 13.40 -22.05 6.55
C ALA A 47 11.91 -22.46 6.67
N PRO A 48 11.22 -22.76 5.54
CA PRO A 48 9.82 -23.14 5.57
C PRO A 48 9.58 -24.39 6.42
N VAL A 49 8.52 -24.34 7.23
CA VAL A 49 8.02 -25.50 7.99
C VAL A 49 7.35 -26.46 7.02
N ARG A 50 7.73 -27.75 7.05
CA ARG A 50 7.15 -28.80 6.20
C ARG A 50 5.91 -29.39 6.86
N ASP A 51 5.00 -29.97 6.01
CA ASP A 51 3.72 -30.55 6.44
C ASP A 51 2.98 -29.59 7.38
N ALA A 52 2.60 -28.45 6.83
CA ALA A 52 2.15 -27.30 7.60
C ALA A 52 0.64 -27.29 7.81
N VAL A 53 0.25 -26.86 9.00
CA VAL A 53 -1.14 -26.61 9.38
C VAL A 53 -1.28 -25.21 9.97
N VAL A 54 -2.28 -24.46 9.51
CA VAL A 54 -2.70 -23.18 10.09
C VAL A 54 -4.16 -23.28 10.49
N VAL A 55 -4.48 -22.97 11.75
CA VAL A 55 -5.84 -22.93 12.28
C VAL A 55 -6.28 -21.47 12.37
N VAL A 56 -7.42 -21.19 11.76
CA VAL A 56 -8.06 -19.88 11.75
C VAL A 56 -9.39 -19.96 12.48
N THR A 57 -9.65 -19.04 13.40
CA THR A 57 -10.93 -18.92 14.11
C THR A 57 -11.44 -17.49 13.93
N GLY A 58 -12.55 -17.33 13.23
CA GLY A 58 -13.04 -16.02 12.83
C GLY A 58 -12.02 -15.30 11.93
N ASP A 59 -11.55 -14.13 12.35
CA ASP A 59 -10.58 -13.31 11.62
C ASP A 59 -9.11 -13.51 12.07
N ARG A 60 -8.85 -14.47 13.00
CA ARG A 60 -7.54 -14.63 13.62
C ARG A 60 -6.94 -16.00 13.38
N ILE A 61 -5.60 -16.02 13.25
CA ILE A 61 -4.80 -17.22 13.35
C ILE A 61 -4.77 -17.62 14.84
N THR A 62 -5.14 -18.88 15.13
CA THR A 62 -5.11 -19.40 16.50
C THR A 62 -3.97 -20.40 16.74
N ALA A 63 -3.52 -21.08 15.68
CA ALA A 63 -2.33 -21.92 15.71
C ALA A 63 -1.69 -22.03 14.32
N ALA A 64 -0.38 -22.21 14.24
CA ALA A 64 0.36 -22.44 13.02
C ALA A 64 1.63 -23.27 13.29
N GLY A 65 2.00 -24.15 12.37
CA GLY A 65 3.23 -24.94 12.49
C GLY A 65 3.15 -26.28 11.76
N ALA A 66 4.06 -27.19 12.09
CA ALA A 66 4.04 -28.54 11.56
C ALA A 66 2.81 -29.31 12.06
N ALA A 67 2.20 -30.13 11.22
CA ALA A 67 0.96 -30.87 11.51
C ALA A 67 1.07 -31.71 12.80
N ALA A 68 2.25 -32.29 13.05
CA ALA A 68 2.48 -33.07 14.27
C ALA A 68 2.44 -32.24 15.59
N ARG A 69 2.48 -30.90 15.50
CA ARG A 69 2.50 -29.99 16.65
C ARG A 69 1.24 -29.12 16.77
N VAL A 70 0.34 -29.16 15.79
CA VAL A 70 -0.86 -28.34 15.78
C VAL A 70 -2.09 -29.22 15.98
N THR A 71 -2.84 -28.97 17.05
CA THR A 71 -4.11 -29.66 17.29
C THR A 71 -5.18 -29.10 16.34
N VAL A 72 -5.77 -29.98 15.52
CA VAL A 72 -6.88 -29.65 14.65
C VAL A 72 -8.18 -29.76 15.43
N PRO A 73 -8.99 -28.68 15.56
CA PRO A 73 -10.27 -28.74 16.26
C PRO A 73 -11.24 -29.68 15.56
N ALA A 74 -12.01 -30.45 16.34
CA ALA A 74 -13.05 -31.34 15.79
C ALA A 74 -14.13 -30.52 15.06
N GLY A 75 -14.56 -30.98 13.90
CA GLY A 75 -15.59 -30.33 13.09
C GLY A 75 -15.11 -29.10 12.31
N ALA A 76 -13.80 -28.75 12.35
CA ALA A 76 -13.26 -27.67 11.56
C ALA A 76 -13.35 -27.96 10.05
N ARG A 77 -13.65 -26.93 9.26
CA ARG A 77 -13.56 -27.00 7.79
C ARG A 77 -12.10 -27.06 7.38
N VAL A 78 -11.69 -28.17 6.76
CA VAL A 78 -10.32 -28.32 6.24
C VAL A 78 -10.26 -27.90 4.77
N ILE A 79 -9.28 -27.06 4.44
CA ILE A 79 -8.89 -26.71 3.07
C ILE A 79 -7.48 -27.25 2.87
N ASP A 80 -7.34 -28.25 2.01
CA ASP A 80 -6.05 -28.81 1.64
C ASP A 80 -5.55 -28.14 0.36
N LEU A 81 -4.35 -27.54 0.45
CA LEU A 81 -3.71 -26.79 -0.63
C LEU A 81 -2.61 -27.61 -1.34
N GLY A 82 -2.46 -28.90 -0.97
CA GLY A 82 -1.54 -29.83 -1.62
C GLY A 82 -0.08 -29.35 -1.60
N ASP A 83 0.60 -29.47 -2.76
CA ASP A 83 1.99 -29.03 -2.91
C ASP A 83 2.12 -27.51 -3.07
N ALA A 84 1.62 -26.78 -2.09
CA ALA A 84 1.74 -25.33 -2.00
C ALA A 84 2.58 -24.90 -0.82
N THR A 85 3.00 -23.63 -0.86
CA THR A 85 3.55 -22.92 0.30
C THR A 85 2.53 -21.88 0.77
N LEU A 86 2.11 -21.96 2.04
CA LEU A 86 1.41 -20.92 2.75
C LEU A 86 2.38 -19.82 3.15
N LEU A 87 1.94 -18.56 3.01
CA LEU A 87 2.69 -17.38 3.42
C LEU A 87 1.75 -16.40 4.13
N PRO A 88 2.28 -15.39 4.88
CA PRO A 88 1.50 -14.23 5.23
C PRO A 88 0.97 -13.56 3.97
N GLY A 89 -0.21 -12.95 4.03
CA GLY A 89 -0.69 -12.09 2.95
C GLY A 89 0.35 -11.03 2.60
N PHE A 90 0.58 -10.83 1.30
CA PHE A 90 1.58 -9.88 0.81
C PHE A 90 1.19 -8.45 1.14
N ILE A 91 2.19 -7.59 1.30
CA ILE A 91 2.04 -6.17 1.60
C ILE A 91 2.78 -5.36 0.54
N ASP A 92 2.06 -4.44 -0.10
CA ASP A 92 2.62 -3.47 -1.04
C ASP A 92 2.65 -2.08 -0.38
N ALA A 93 3.85 -1.61 -0.06
CA ALA A 93 4.04 -0.37 0.69
C ALA A 93 4.07 0.90 -0.18
N HIS A 94 3.77 0.79 -1.49
CA HIS A 94 3.71 1.94 -2.39
C HIS A 94 2.76 1.66 -3.55
N THR A 95 1.55 2.21 -3.49
CA THR A 95 0.54 2.08 -4.56
C THR A 95 -0.18 3.41 -4.79
N HIS A 96 -0.74 3.56 -5.99
CA HIS A 96 -1.72 4.58 -6.38
C HIS A 96 -3.01 3.88 -6.83
N ILE A 97 -3.71 3.25 -5.87
CA ILE A 97 -4.82 2.33 -6.13
C ILE A 97 -5.98 2.98 -6.90
N ILE A 98 -6.10 4.31 -6.80
CA ILE A 98 -7.12 5.10 -7.47
C ILE A 98 -6.71 5.43 -8.91
N GLY A 99 -5.40 5.33 -9.23
CA GLY A 99 -4.83 5.74 -10.50
C GLY A 99 -5.08 4.77 -11.66
N ARG A 100 -4.96 5.29 -12.87
CA ARG A 100 -4.87 4.53 -14.12
C ARG A 100 -3.42 4.08 -14.34
N ALA A 101 -3.22 2.88 -14.89
CA ALA A 101 -1.87 2.45 -15.26
C ALA A 101 -1.32 3.27 -16.44
N LEU A 102 -0.01 3.43 -16.48
CA LEU A 102 0.70 4.09 -17.59
C LEU A 102 0.35 3.40 -18.91
N GLY A 103 -0.10 4.20 -19.89
CA GLY A 103 -0.52 3.72 -21.19
C GLY A 103 -2.01 3.32 -21.27
N ASP A 104 -2.81 3.59 -20.24
CA ASP A 104 -4.27 3.63 -20.38
C ASP A 104 -4.63 4.72 -21.40
N PRO A 105 -5.38 4.42 -22.47
CA PRO A 105 -5.71 5.40 -23.52
C PRO A 105 -6.45 6.64 -23.03
N ALA A 106 -7.14 6.55 -21.90
CA ALA A 106 -7.84 7.67 -21.28
C ALA A 106 -6.98 8.38 -20.20
N GLY A 107 -5.74 7.96 -19.98
CA GLY A 107 -4.91 8.45 -18.87
C GLY A 107 -4.53 9.93 -19.01
N ASP A 108 -4.12 10.33 -20.20
CA ASP A 108 -3.60 11.69 -20.45
C ASP A 108 -4.66 12.79 -20.25
N ASP A 109 -5.93 12.47 -20.52
CA ASP A 109 -7.05 13.42 -20.42
C ASP A 109 -7.89 13.21 -19.13
N ALA A 110 -7.59 12.21 -18.32
CA ALA A 110 -8.42 11.79 -17.19
C ALA A 110 -8.67 12.93 -16.19
N ALA A 111 -7.63 13.71 -15.88
CA ALA A 111 -7.72 14.82 -14.94
C ALA A 111 -8.75 15.90 -15.31
N VAL A 112 -9.09 16.01 -16.60
CA VAL A 112 -10.04 17.03 -17.11
C VAL A 112 -11.33 16.43 -17.70
N ARG A 113 -11.43 15.11 -17.81
CA ARG A 113 -12.58 14.41 -18.42
C ARG A 113 -13.33 13.49 -17.48
N ASP A 114 -12.66 12.89 -16.50
CA ASP A 114 -13.29 11.99 -15.56
C ASP A 114 -14.10 12.79 -14.52
N TYR A 115 -15.23 12.24 -14.11
CA TYR A 115 -15.97 12.77 -12.96
C TYR A 115 -15.27 12.38 -11.65
N ASP A 116 -15.29 13.22 -10.63
CA ASP A 116 -14.61 13.02 -9.33
C ASP A 116 -14.88 11.63 -8.72
N GLY A 117 -16.11 11.12 -8.80
CA GLY A 117 -16.46 9.79 -8.28
C GLY A 117 -15.91 8.63 -9.12
N PHE A 118 -15.47 8.85 -10.37
CA PHE A 118 -14.98 7.78 -11.24
C PHE A 118 -13.68 7.16 -10.71
N ALA A 119 -12.79 7.96 -10.17
CA ALA A 119 -11.55 7.51 -9.58
C ALA A 119 -11.78 6.51 -8.42
N ALA A 120 -12.76 6.77 -7.55
CA ALA A 120 -13.13 5.85 -6.49
C ALA A 120 -13.68 4.51 -7.03
N ILE A 121 -14.51 4.55 -8.11
CA ILE A 121 -15.03 3.34 -8.76
C ILE A 121 -13.90 2.54 -9.41
N LEU A 122 -12.97 3.20 -10.09
CA LEU A 122 -11.78 2.55 -10.65
C LEU A 122 -10.95 1.91 -9.54
N GLY A 123 -10.81 2.60 -8.40
CA GLY A 123 -10.14 2.09 -7.20
C GLY A 123 -10.74 0.77 -6.70
N VAL A 124 -12.06 0.57 -6.77
CA VAL A 124 -12.70 -0.71 -6.40
C VAL A 124 -12.21 -1.85 -7.30
N ALA A 125 -12.16 -1.63 -8.61
CA ALA A 125 -11.67 -2.66 -9.55
C ALA A 125 -10.18 -2.96 -9.35
N ASN A 126 -9.37 -1.94 -9.08
CA ASN A 126 -7.95 -2.09 -8.82
C ASN A 126 -7.69 -2.80 -7.47
N ALA A 127 -8.46 -2.45 -6.43
CA ALA A 127 -8.38 -3.10 -5.12
C ALA A 127 -8.70 -4.60 -5.19
N GLN A 128 -9.71 -4.97 -5.97
CA GLN A 128 -10.04 -6.37 -6.21
C GLN A 128 -8.89 -7.11 -6.92
N LYS A 129 -8.31 -6.54 -8.00
CA LYS A 129 -7.18 -7.13 -8.70
C LYS A 129 -5.98 -7.33 -7.77
N THR A 130 -5.66 -6.32 -6.95
CA THR A 130 -4.54 -6.34 -6.00
C THR A 130 -4.76 -7.40 -4.92
N LEU A 131 -5.97 -7.50 -4.34
CA LEU A 131 -6.31 -8.55 -3.37
C LEU A 131 -6.19 -9.96 -3.99
N MET A 132 -6.73 -10.14 -5.20
CA MET A 132 -6.68 -11.45 -5.91
C MET A 132 -5.27 -11.86 -6.30
N ALA A 133 -4.33 -10.91 -6.39
CA ALA A 133 -2.90 -11.15 -6.57
C ALA A 133 -2.16 -11.50 -5.26
N GLY A 134 -2.88 -11.66 -4.14
CA GLY A 134 -2.31 -12.06 -2.85
C GLY A 134 -1.91 -10.91 -1.93
N PHE A 135 -2.10 -9.66 -2.35
CA PHE A 135 -1.79 -8.48 -1.53
C PHE A 135 -2.99 -8.15 -0.63
N THR A 136 -2.91 -8.58 0.62
CA THR A 136 -3.96 -8.39 1.62
C THR A 136 -3.87 -7.05 2.34
N SER A 137 -2.73 -6.38 2.22
CA SER A 137 -2.48 -5.04 2.76
C SER A 137 -1.71 -4.17 1.77
N ILE A 138 -2.02 -2.87 1.73
CA ILE A 138 -1.34 -1.88 0.89
C ILE A 138 -1.15 -0.57 1.62
N ARG A 139 -0.15 0.21 1.19
CA ARG A 139 -0.04 1.64 1.49
C ARG A 139 -0.30 2.44 0.22
N VAL A 140 -1.28 3.34 0.27
CA VAL A 140 -1.60 4.28 -0.80
C VAL A 140 -0.90 5.60 -0.51
N VAL A 141 0.04 5.99 -1.36
CA VAL A 141 0.90 7.15 -1.12
C VAL A 141 0.57 8.36 -1.98
N GLY A 142 -0.65 8.41 -2.47
CA GLY A 142 -1.20 9.55 -3.21
C GLY A 142 -2.55 9.22 -3.82
N SER A 143 -3.52 10.09 -3.59
CA SER A 143 -4.88 9.97 -4.12
C SER A 143 -5.51 11.35 -4.27
N PRO A 144 -6.10 11.68 -5.42
CA PRO A 144 -6.89 12.90 -5.54
C PRO A 144 -8.16 12.80 -4.67
N ASP A 145 -8.63 13.94 -4.17
CA ASP A 145 -9.95 14.13 -3.54
C ASP A 145 -10.29 13.16 -2.40
N PHE A 146 -9.28 12.62 -1.71
CA PHE A 146 -9.44 11.61 -0.66
C PHE A 146 -10.25 10.38 -1.10
N ASN A 147 -10.20 10.02 -2.37
CA ASN A 147 -10.87 8.84 -2.91
C ASN A 147 -10.34 7.53 -2.29
N ASP A 148 -9.07 7.50 -1.87
CA ASP A 148 -8.47 6.42 -1.08
C ASP A 148 -9.15 6.24 0.28
N MET A 149 -9.54 7.33 0.95
CA MET A 149 -10.28 7.28 2.22
C MET A 149 -11.70 6.72 2.02
N ALA A 150 -12.36 7.11 0.94
CA ALA A 150 -13.68 6.59 0.58
C ALA A 150 -13.61 5.09 0.27
N LEU A 151 -12.60 4.65 -0.50
CA LEU A 151 -12.37 3.24 -0.83
C LEU A 151 -12.06 2.42 0.43
N ARG A 152 -11.13 2.89 1.30
CA ARG A 152 -10.84 2.23 2.58
C ARG A 152 -12.10 2.03 3.40
N LYS A 153 -12.91 3.07 3.57
CA LYS A 153 -14.17 2.99 4.30
C LYS A 153 -15.11 1.93 3.71
N ALA A 154 -15.25 1.88 2.40
CA ALA A 154 -16.08 0.88 1.73
C ALA A 154 -15.56 -0.57 1.93
N ILE A 155 -14.24 -0.76 1.93
CA ILE A 155 -13.62 -2.06 2.22
C ILE A 155 -13.79 -2.45 3.68
N ASP A 156 -13.56 -1.53 4.63
CA ASP A 156 -13.69 -1.78 6.07
C ASP A 156 -15.13 -2.09 6.48
N GLU A 157 -16.10 -1.45 5.83
CA GLU A 157 -17.53 -1.75 5.99
C GLU A 157 -17.98 -2.99 5.18
N THR A 158 -17.06 -3.71 4.54
CA THR A 158 -17.37 -4.90 3.71
C THR A 158 -18.34 -4.64 2.55
N ARG A 159 -18.41 -3.40 2.05
CA ARG A 159 -19.22 -3.04 0.88
C ARG A 159 -18.61 -3.52 -0.42
N VAL A 160 -17.27 -3.53 -0.46
CA VAL A 160 -16.49 -3.99 -1.62
C VAL A 160 -15.28 -4.82 -1.15
N PRO A 161 -14.80 -5.79 -1.95
CA PRO A 161 -13.58 -6.51 -1.64
C PRO A 161 -12.35 -5.63 -1.88
N GLY A 162 -11.33 -5.78 -1.05
CA GLY A 162 -10.05 -5.07 -1.22
C GLY A 162 -9.05 -5.37 -0.10
N PRO A 163 -7.79 -4.96 -0.24
CA PRO A 163 -6.78 -5.08 0.79
C PRO A 163 -7.06 -4.14 1.99
N ARG A 164 -6.40 -4.36 3.11
CA ARG A 164 -6.29 -3.40 4.21
C ARG A 164 -5.44 -2.22 3.75
N MET A 165 -5.84 -0.98 4.05
CA MET A 165 -5.22 0.20 3.46
C MET A 165 -4.65 1.13 4.53
N GLU A 166 -3.38 1.55 4.35
CA GLU A 166 -2.78 2.72 4.96
C GLU A 166 -2.77 3.83 3.90
N ASN A 167 -3.30 5.01 4.21
CA ASN A 167 -3.61 6.03 3.22
C ASN A 167 -2.93 7.36 3.52
N ALA A 168 -2.43 8.02 2.47
CA ALA A 168 -1.83 9.36 2.56
C ALA A 168 -2.82 10.51 2.27
N GLY A 169 -3.90 10.25 1.53
CA GLY A 169 -4.63 11.33 0.87
C GLY A 169 -3.80 11.92 -0.26
N HIS A 170 -3.76 13.24 -0.38
CA HIS A 170 -2.89 13.88 -1.37
C HIS A 170 -1.40 13.72 -0.97
N SER A 171 -0.56 13.32 -1.93
CA SER A 171 0.87 13.60 -1.84
C SER A 171 1.09 15.09 -2.09
N PHE A 172 2.10 15.70 -1.47
CA PHE A 172 2.35 17.09 -1.72
C PHE A 172 3.82 17.44 -1.96
N GLY A 173 4.03 18.53 -2.72
CA GLY A 173 5.30 19.09 -3.15
C GLY A 173 5.24 20.59 -3.23
N ILE A 174 6.28 21.16 -3.82
CA ILE A 174 6.36 22.60 -4.12
C ILE A 174 5.53 22.95 -5.35
N THR A 175 5.17 24.22 -5.51
CA THR A 175 4.60 24.77 -6.76
C THR A 175 5.50 24.44 -7.95
N GLY A 176 4.93 23.84 -9.00
CA GLY A 176 5.64 23.38 -10.19
C GLY A 176 6.51 22.14 -9.98
N GLY A 177 6.42 21.49 -8.81
CA GLY A 177 7.15 20.25 -8.49
C GLY A 177 6.48 18.97 -9.03
N HIS A 178 7.08 17.82 -8.69
CA HIS A 178 6.61 16.51 -9.15
C HIS A 178 5.20 16.15 -8.66
N CYS A 179 4.84 16.62 -7.47
CA CYS A 179 3.50 16.38 -6.89
C CYS A 179 2.47 17.47 -7.26
N ASP A 180 2.80 18.39 -8.15
CA ASP A 180 1.91 19.40 -8.69
C ASP A 180 1.37 18.97 -10.07
N GLU A 181 0.21 19.48 -10.45
CA GLU A 181 -0.42 19.23 -11.76
C GLU A 181 0.16 20.17 -12.83
N ASN A 182 1.26 19.73 -13.44
CA ASN A 182 2.02 20.53 -14.41
C ASN A 182 1.51 20.35 -15.85
N GLY A 183 1.84 21.33 -16.72
CA GLY A 183 1.54 21.26 -18.16
C GLY A 183 0.20 21.88 -18.57
N PHE A 184 -0.61 22.33 -17.63
CA PHE A 184 -1.87 23.02 -17.90
C PHE A 184 -1.70 24.55 -17.93
N ARG A 185 -2.64 25.26 -18.62
CA ARG A 185 -2.65 26.71 -18.59
C ARG A 185 -3.03 27.21 -17.19
N PRO A 186 -2.50 28.39 -16.76
CA PRO A 186 -2.85 28.95 -15.46
C PRO A 186 -4.36 29.08 -15.25
N GLY A 187 -4.83 28.78 -14.05
CA GLY A 187 -6.23 28.84 -13.64
C GLY A 187 -7.06 27.60 -14.03
N LEU A 188 -6.44 26.53 -14.59
CA LEU A 188 -7.15 25.29 -14.87
C LEU A 188 -6.94 24.24 -13.79
N MET A 189 -5.70 24.03 -13.34
CA MET A 189 -5.32 22.99 -12.38
C MET A 189 -4.44 23.57 -11.27
N ASP A 190 -4.71 24.80 -10.84
CA ASP A 190 -3.94 25.44 -9.76
C ASP A 190 -4.26 24.72 -8.43
N ALA A 191 -3.24 24.14 -7.82
CA ALA A 191 -3.32 23.45 -6.55
C ALA A 191 -2.91 24.33 -5.37
N ASP A 192 -3.32 23.98 -4.16
CA ASP A 192 -2.89 24.59 -2.90
C ASP A 192 -2.64 23.51 -1.83
N TYR A 193 -2.38 23.94 -0.59
CA TYR A 193 -2.11 23.04 0.54
C TYR A 193 -3.18 21.97 0.77
N ARG A 194 -4.39 22.11 0.20
CA ARG A 194 -5.49 21.14 0.30
C ARG A 194 -5.37 20.03 -0.72
N THR A 195 -4.82 20.36 -1.88
CA THR A 195 -4.82 19.50 -3.07
C THR A 195 -3.43 19.06 -3.52
N GLY A 196 -2.39 19.35 -2.73
CA GLY A 196 -1.06 18.76 -2.95
C GLY A 196 0.08 19.75 -3.18
N VAL A 197 -0.12 21.07 -3.03
CA VAL A 197 0.94 22.05 -3.17
C VAL A 197 1.10 22.89 -1.92
N ALA A 198 2.32 22.96 -1.37
CA ALA A 198 2.61 23.75 -0.18
C ALA A 198 4.06 24.23 -0.22
N ASP A 199 4.27 25.55 -0.16
CA ASP A 199 5.58 26.19 -0.18
C ASP A 199 5.91 26.83 1.17
N GLY A 200 7.12 26.61 1.63
CA GLY A 200 7.61 27.12 2.90
C GLY A 200 7.13 26.36 4.15
N PRO A 201 7.87 26.51 5.28
CA PRO A 201 7.64 25.71 6.48
C PRO A 201 6.25 25.83 7.09
N ASP A 202 5.60 26.98 7.00
CA ASP A 202 4.29 27.19 7.62
C ASP A 202 3.17 26.57 6.79
N GLU A 203 3.28 26.62 5.46
CA GLU A 203 2.26 26.05 4.58
C GLU A 203 2.35 24.51 4.57
N VAL A 204 3.56 23.94 4.58
CA VAL A 204 3.71 22.48 4.69
C VAL A 204 3.12 21.93 6.00
N ARG A 205 3.30 22.64 7.14
CA ARG A 205 2.62 22.29 8.42
C ARG A 205 1.11 22.31 8.29
N LYS A 206 0.57 23.29 7.59
CA LYS A 206 -0.87 23.41 7.33
C LYS A 206 -1.36 22.27 6.45
N ALA A 207 -0.60 21.91 5.40
CA ALA A 207 -0.89 20.77 4.52
C ALA A 207 -0.94 19.45 5.32
N VAL A 208 0.07 19.17 6.15
CA VAL A 208 0.11 17.99 7.04
C VAL A 208 -1.18 17.90 7.88
N ARG A 209 -1.52 18.99 8.58
CA ARG A 209 -2.73 19.03 9.42
C ARG A 209 -4.02 18.79 8.62
N TYR A 210 -4.06 19.28 7.38
CA TYR A 210 -5.20 19.10 6.51
C TYR A 210 -5.35 17.64 6.08
N GLN A 211 -4.29 16.98 5.65
CA GLN A 211 -4.31 15.56 5.30
C GLN A 211 -4.73 14.69 6.51
N VAL A 212 -4.13 14.91 7.67
CA VAL A 212 -4.46 14.17 8.90
C VAL A 212 -5.92 14.42 9.35
N LYS A 213 -6.42 15.64 9.20
CA LYS A 213 -7.84 15.96 9.49
C LYS A 213 -8.79 15.06 8.69
N TYR A 214 -8.45 14.72 7.46
CA TYR A 214 -9.30 13.89 6.59
C TYR A 214 -8.92 12.41 6.59
N GLY A 215 -8.05 11.99 7.51
CA GLY A 215 -7.83 10.58 7.83
C GLY A 215 -6.53 9.99 7.29
N ALA A 216 -5.55 10.81 6.89
CA ALA A 216 -4.25 10.31 6.49
C ALA A 216 -3.55 9.57 7.64
N ASP A 217 -3.04 8.37 7.36
CA ASP A 217 -2.25 7.55 8.29
C ASP A 217 -0.76 7.79 8.09
N VAL A 218 -0.36 8.23 6.91
CA VAL A 218 1.00 8.55 6.49
C VAL A 218 0.99 9.86 5.72
N ILE A 219 2.06 10.64 5.79
CA ILE A 219 2.24 11.82 4.96
C ILE A 219 3.22 11.48 3.83
N LYS A 220 2.83 11.80 2.59
CA LYS A 220 3.70 11.61 1.40
C LYS A 220 4.12 12.96 0.86
N ILE A 221 5.43 13.12 0.68
CA ILE A 221 6.02 14.29 0.02
C ILE A 221 6.80 13.91 -1.23
N CYS A 222 6.97 14.87 -2.13
CA CYS A 222 7.87 14.81 -3.26
C CYS A 222 9.13 15.63 -2.97
N ALA A 223 10.20 14.94 -2.55
CA ALA A 223 11.47 15.58 -2.20
C ALA A 223 12.32 15.95 -3.44
N THR A 224 12.07 15.29 -4.57
CA THR A 224 12.74 15.54 -5.86
C THR A 224 11.77 15.53 -7.02
N GLY A 225 12.21 15.99 -8.16
CA GLY A 225 11.57 15.77 -9.44
C GLY A 225 11.42 14.27 -9.78
N GLY A 226 10.45 13.93 -10.63
CA GLY A 226 10.08 12.58 -10.97
C GLY A 226 10.29 12.22 -12.44
N VAL A 227 10.04 10.95 -12.78
CA VAL A 227 10.19 10.43 -14.14
C VAL A 227 9.07 10.89 -15.06
N LEU A 228 7.83 10.88 -14.57
CA LEU A 228 6.63 11.09 -15.37
C LEU A 228 6.15 12.55 -15.39
N SER A 229 6.54 13.37 -14.43
CA SER A 229 6.22 14.81 -14.37
C SER A 229 6.85 15.57 -15.53
N GLU A 230 6.22 16.68 -15.91
CA GLU A 230 6.74 17.62 -16.90
C GLU A 230 7.45 18.79 -16.22
N GLY A 231 8.42 19.39 -16.92
CA GLY A 231 9.08 20.63 -16.48
C GLY A 231 10.20 20.48 -15.45
N ASP A 232 10.39 19.31 -14.86
CA ASP A 232 11.45 19.06 -13.86
C ASP A 232 12.50 18.05 -14.31
N ALA A 233 13.68 18.10 -13.70
CA ALA A 233 14.71 17.06 -13.86
C ALA A 233 14.50 15.97 -12.79
N VAL A 234 14.66 14.70 -13.17
CA VAL A 234 14.38 13.54 -12.30
C VAL A 234 15.14 13.53 -10.96
N GLY A 235 16.23 14.23 -10.85
CA GLY A 235 17.03 14.30 -9.62
C GLY A 235 17.02 15.66 -8.93
N ALA A 236 16.31 16.66 -9.48
CA ALA A 236 16.28 18.00 -8.91
C ALA A 236 15.62 17.99 -7.53
N THR A 237 16.32 18.48 -6.52
CA THR A 237 15.75 18.68 -5.18
C THR A 237 14.66 19.75 -5.24
N GLN A 238 13.51 19.47 -4.61
CA GLN A 238 12.35 20.36 -4.65
C GLN A 238 12.12 21.04 -3.30
N TYR A 239 12.04 20.29 -2.22
CA TYR A 239 11.96 20.88 -0.88
C TYR A 239 13.34 21.18 -0.28
N THR A 240 13.45 22.28 0.45
CA THR A 240 14.60 22.55 1.31
C THR A 240 14.61 21.63 2.53
N LEU A 241 15.76 21.53 3.20
CA LEU A 241 15.85 20.79 4.47
C LEU A 241 14.91 21.36 5.55
N GLU A 242 14.72 22.68 5.57
CA GLU A 242 13.85 23.36 6.53
C GLU A 242 12.38 22.95 6.33
N GLU A 243 11.91 22.93 5.10
CA GLU A 243 10.56 22.49 4.75
C GLU A 243 10.35 21.01 5.08
N MET A 244 11.29 20.13 4.68
CA MET A 244 11.21 18.70 5.00
C MET A 244 11.19 18.45 6.51
N LYS A 245 11.99 19.18 7.30
CA LYS A 245 11.93 19.12 8.77
C LYS A 245 10.60 19.59 9.31
N ALA A 246 10.04 20.66 8.75
CA ALA A 246 8.73 21.16 9.17
C ALA A 246 7.62 20.12 8.92
N VAL A 247 7.69 19.40 7.78
CA VAL A 247 6.80 18.26 7.51
C VAL A 247 6.98 17.17 8.56
N VAL A 248 8.23 16.69 8.77
CA VAL A 248 8.53 15.57 9.67
C VAL A 248 8.13 15.91 11.11
N ASP A 249 8.51 17.06 11.61
CA ASP A 249 8.20 17.51 12.98
C ASP A 249 6.68 17.59 13.22
N GLU A 250 5.93 18.15 12.28
CA GLU A 250 4.48 18.28 12.41
C GLU A 250 3.80 16.93 12.32
N THR A 251 4.26 16.06 11.42
CA THR A 251 3.72 14.73 11.20
C THR A 251 3.94 13.83 12.42
N HIS A 252 5.14 13.85 12.99
CA HIS A 252 5.47 13.07 14.20
C HIS A 252 4.69 13.53 15.43
N LYS A 253 4.39 14.84 15.58
CA LYS A 253 3.49 15.32 16.64
C LYS A 253 2.09 14.70 16.55
N LEU A 254 1.69 14.30 15.36
CA LEU A 254 0.38 13.69 15.11
C LEU A 254 0.46 12.16 15.02
N ASP A 255 1.58 11.56 15.48
CA ASP A 255 1.84 10.12 15.48
C ASP A 255 1.69 9.47 14.10
N ARG A 256 2.24 10.11 13.05
CA ARG A 256 2.22 9.61 11.66
C ARG A 256 3.63 9.50 11.09
N PRO A 257 3.90 8.49 10.23
CA PRO A 257 5.13 8.38 9.46
C PRO A 257 5.14 9.32 8.25
N VAL A 258 6.34 9.54 7.70
CA VAL A 258 6.55 10.31 6.45
C VAL A 258 7.20 9.42 5.41
N ALA A 259 6.61 9.36 4.21
CA ALA A 259 7.15 8.74 3.01
C ALA A 259 7.63 9.84 2.04
N ALA A 260 8.85 9.72 1.52
CA ALA A 260 9.42 10.71 0.61
C ALA A 260 9.75 10.10 -0.76
N HIS A 261 9.05 10.54 -1.82
CA HIS A 261 9.51 10.33 -3.18
C HIS A 261 10.85 11.02 -3.36
N ALA A 262 11.87 10.28 -3.73
CA ALA A 262 13.19 10.83 -3.97
C ALA A 262 14.00 9.97 -4.96
N HIS A 263 14.35 10.56 -6.10
CA HIS A 263 15.27 9.96 -7.06
C HIS A 263 16.70 10.48 -6.88
N GLY A 264 16.88 11.81 -6.86
CA GLY A 264 18.17 12.46 -6.83
C GLY A 264 18.86 12.38 -5.47
N ILE A 265 20.19 12.24 -5.51
CA ILE A 265 20.99 11.96 -4.30
C ILE A 265 20.92 13.08 -3.25
N GLU A 266 20.91 14.33 -3.64
CA GLU A 266 20.82 15.44 -2.70
C GLU A 266 19.47 15.45 -1.97
N GLY A 267 18.36 15.28 -2.71
CA GLY A 267 17.03 15.16 -2.12
C GLY A 267 16.90 13.94 -1.20
N ILE A 268 17.47 12.79 -1.58
CA ILE A 268 17.54 11.60 -0.71
C ILE A 268 18.24 11.93 0.61
N LYS A 269 19.43 12.53 0.55
CA LYS A 269 20.20 12.90 1.75
C LYS A 269 19.44 13.89 2.63
N LEU A 270 18.83 14.91 2.04
CA LEU A 270 18.03 15.91 2.79
C LEU A 270 16.81 15.26 3.45
N ALA A 271 16.09 14.38 2.75
CA ALA A 271 14.94 13.66 3.31
C ALA A 271 15.36 12.77 4.49
N ILE A 272 16.48 12.03 4.36
CA ILE A 272 17.05 11.21 5.47
C ILE A 272 17.45 12.13 6.64
N GLN A 273 18.09 13.27 6.38
CA GLN A 273 18.48 14.23 7.42
C GLN A 273 17.27 14.83 8.13
N ALA A 274 16.19 15.08 7.40
CA ALA A 274 14.93 15.55 7.97
C ALA A 274 14.25 14.52 8.89
N GLY A 275 14.52 13.21 8.68
CA GLY A 275 13.99 12.14 9.52
C GLY A 275 12.79 11.42 8.93
N VAL A 276 12.65 11.35 7.59
CA VAL A 276 11.58 10.59 6.95
C VAL A 276 11.67 9.09 7.29
N THR A 277 10.52 8.44 7.33
CA THR A 277 10.42 7.00 7.66
C THR A 277 10.85 6.12 6.49
N SER A 278 10.52 6.52 5.26
CA SER A 278 10.91 5.79 4.05
C SER A 278 11.28 6.73 2.91
N ILE A 279 12.24 6.24 2.11
CA ILE A 279 12.58 6.77 0.78
C ILE A 279 11.91 5.86 -0.25
N GLU A 280 11.09 6.45 -1.08
CA GLU A 280 10.43 5.79 -2.19
C GLU A 280 11.31 5.91 -3.44
N HIS A 281 11.43 4.85 -4.21
CA HIS A 281 12.29 4.72 -5.40
C HIS A 281 13.79 4.68 -5.09
N GLY A 282 14.38 5.74 -4.53
CA GLY A 282 15.80 5.79 -4.17
C GLY A 282 16.75 5.58 -5.36
N SER A 283 16.40 6.03 -6.58
CA SER A 283 17.05 5.61 -7.81
C SER A 283 18.54 5.88 -7.84
N PHE A 284 18.96 7.11 -7.54
CA PHE A 284 20.38 7.52 -7.58
C PHE A 284 21.05 7.40 -6.21
N LEU A 285 20.65 6.41 -5.39
CA LEU A 285 21.25 6.15 -4.08
C LEU A 285 22.75 5.90 -4.21
N ASP A 286 23.55 6.59 -3.37
CA ASP A 286 25.00 6.38 -3.25
C ASP A 286 25.38 5.64 -1.95
N GLU A 287 26.66 5.32 -1.80
CA GLU A 287 27.21 4.64 -0.63
C GLU A 287 26.98 5.41 0.68
N GLU A 288 27.04 6.75 0.64
CA GLU A 288 26.84 7.57 1.82
C GLU A 288 25.39 7.56 2.26
N ALA A 289 24.46 7.79 1.34
CA ALA A 289 23.04 7.77 1.64
C ALA A 289 22.57 6.38 2.10
N ALA A 290 23.09 5.29 1.51
CA ALA A 290 22.80 3.94 1.96
C ALA A 290 23.26 3.71 3.42
N ARG A 291 24.45 4.19 3.80
CA ARG A 291 24.90 4.14 5.20
C ARG A 291 24.02 5.00 6.12
N MET A 292 23.62 6.19 5.68
CA MET A 292 22.74 7.07 6.46
C MET A 292 21.38 6.38 6.70
N MET A 293 20.78 5.77 5.68
CA MET A 293 19.53 5.01 5.81
C MET A 293 19.65 3.88 6.81
N ALA A 294 20.71 3.05 6.69
CA ALA A 294 20.96 1.93 7.59
C ALA A 294 21.13 2.40 9.05
N GLN A 295 21.88 3.47 9.29
CA GLN A 295 22.11 4.04 10.62
C GLN A 295 20.86 4.61 11.27
N ARG A 296 19.96 5.18 10.47
CA ARG A 296 18.72 5.82 10.97
C ARG A 296 17.52 4.88 10.95
N GLY A 297 17.65 3.70 10.35
CA GLY A 297 16.54 2.77 10.16
C GLY A 297 15.52 3.25 9.12
N THR A 298 15.90 4.20 8.25
CA THR A 298 15.05 4.67 7.14
C THR A 298 14.89 3.55 6.12
N PHE A 299 13.65 3.20 5.78
CA PHE A 299 13.36 2.14 4.81
C PHE A 299 13.61 2.61 3.37
N LEU A 300 14.03 1.68 2.52
CA LEU A 300 13.90 1.81 1.07
C LEU A 300 12.66 1.06 0.60
N VAL A 301 11.83 1.73 -0.20
CA VAL A 301 10.72 1.14 -0.96
C VAL A 301 11.06 1.28 -2.44
N PRO A 302 11.65 0.26 -3.08
CA PRO A 302 12.41 0.45 -4.31
C PRO A 302 11.57 0.62 -5.58
N THR A 303 10.35 0.11 -5.62
CA THR A 303 9.41 0.24 -6.75
C THR A 303 10.01 -0.11 -8.12
N LEU A 304 10.75 -1.20 -8.18
CA LEU A 304 11.46 -1.62 -9.40
C LEU A 304 10.50 -1.90 -10.55
N SER A 305 9.28 -2.34 -10.23
CA SER A 305 8.19 -2.57 -11.18
C SER A 305 7.81 -1.30 -11.94
N ALA A 306 7.79 -0.15 -11.27
CA ALA A 306 7.54 1.14 -11.92
C ALA A 306 8.70 1.52 -12.86
N GLY A 307 9.94 1.31 -12.41
CA GLY A 307 11.12 1.52 -13.26
C GLY A 307 11.09 0.66 -14.53
N GLU A 308 10.73 -0.63 -14.39
CA GLU A 308 10.57 -1.54 -15.52
C GLU A 308 9.43 -1.13 -16.45
N ALA A 309 8.28 -0.73 -15.89
CA ALA A 309 7.13 -0.29 -16.67
C ALA A 309 7.43 0.99 -17.47
N ALA A 310 8.06 1.99 -16.83
CA ALA A 310 8.46 3.23 -17.49
C ALA A 310 9.51 3.00 -18.57
N GLU A 311 10.53 2.18 -18.30
CA GLU A 311 11.54 1.77 -19.31
C GLU A 311 10.88 1.04 -20.48
N GLY A 312 9.94 0.13 -20.22
CA GLY A 312 9.16 -0.58 -21.24
C GLY A 312 8.30 0.36 -22.10
N ALA A 313 7.65 1.34 -21.47
CA ALA A 313 6.88 2.36 -22.17
C ALA A 313 7.78 3.24 -23.07
N ALA A 314 8.97 3.60 -22.61
CA ALA A 314 9.96 4.33 -23.42
C ALA A 314 10.46 3.49 -24.61
N LYS A 315 10.76 2.20 -24.40
CA LYS A 315 11.18 1.28 -25.48
C LYS A 315 10.10 1.09 -26.55
N THR A 316 8.83 1.13 -26.18
CA THR A 316 7.70 0.95 -27.11
C THR A 316 7.17 2.26 -27.69
N GLY A 317 7.79 3.41 -27.37
CA GLY A 317 7.40 4.72 -27.89
C GLY A 317 6.14 5.30 -27.24
N ARG A 318 5.64 4.71 -26.14
CA ARG A 318 4.53 5.29 -25.34
C ARG A 318 4.99 6.48 -24.49
N LEU A 319 6.22 6.43 -23.98
CA LEU A 319 6.91 7.59 -23.43
C LEU A 319 7.90 8.10 -24.48
N THR A 320 7.91 9.40 -24.73
CA THR A 320 8.77 10.05 -25.71
C THR A 320 9.50 11.25 -25.09
N GLY A 321 10.42 11.86 -25.84
CA GLY A 321 11.11 13.07 -25.45
C GLY A 321 11.87 12.94 -24.13
N LEU A 322 11.76 13.97 -23.28
CA LEU A 322 12.44 14.03 -21.99
C LEU A 322 11.98 12.94 -21.02
N ARG A 323 10.67 12.62 -20.98
CA ARG A 323 10.13 11.55 -20.11
C ARG A 323 10.76 10.19 -20.41
N ALA A 324 10.97 9.85 -21.70
CA ALA A 324 11.64 8.62 -22.07
C ALA A 324 13.11 8.59 -21.60
N GLN A 325 13.84 9.71 -21.75
CA GLN A 325 15.22 9.82 -21.26
C GLN A 325 15.29 9.65 -19.73
N LYS A 326 14.39 10.30 -18.99
CA LYS A 326 14.28 10.17 -17.52
C LYS A 326 13.97 8.71 -17.13
N ALA A 327 13.08 8.02 -17.84
CA ALA A 327 12.72 6.62 -17.60
C ALA A 327 13.93 5.68 -17.75
N PHE A 328 14.70 5.80 -18.80
CA PHE A 328 15.92 5.00 -19.00
C PHE A 328 16.96 5.26 -17.89
N ALA A 329 17.20 6.53 -17.58
CA ALA A 329 18.17 6.91 -16.55
C ALA A 329 17.77 6.39 -15.16
N ALA A 330 16.49 6.56 -14.78
CA ALA A 330 15.99 6.11 -13.49
C ALA A 330 16.03 4.57 -13.37
N ALA A 331 15.54 3.83 -14.38
CA ALA A 331 15.55 2.36 -14.36
C ALA A 331 16.98 1.79 -14.27
N GLN A 332 17.95 2.41 -14.94
CA GLN A 332 19.36 2.02 -14.80
C GLN A 332 19.91 2.32 -13.40
N ALA A 333 19.58 3.48 -12.84
CA ALA A 333 20.02 3.88 -11.52
C ALA A 333 19.40 3.01 -10.42
N MET A 334 18.11 2.66 -10.51
CA MET A 334 17.43 1.75 -9.57
C MET A 334 18.15 0.40 -9.43
N ARG A 335 18.64 -0.17 -10.54
CA ARG A 335 19.41 -1.43 -10.51
C ARG A 335 20.70 -1.32 -9.70
N THR A 336 21.28 -0.13 -9.63
CA THR A 336 22.48 0.14 -8.82
C THR A 336 22.10 0.49 -7.38
N GLY A 337 21.11 1.34 -7.20
CA GLY A 337 20.67 1.82 -5.88
C GLY A 337 20.23 0.70 -4.96
N ILE A 338 19.41 -0.24 -5.45
CA ILE A 338 18.97 -1.37 -4.63
C ILE A 338 20.12 -2.28 -4.21
N LYS A 339 21.13 -2.50 -5.06
CA LYS A 339 22.32 -3.29 -4.70
C LYS A 339 23.13 -2.62 -3.58
N LEU A 340 23.23 -1.29 -3.62
CA LEU A 340 23.87 -0.53 -2.54
C LEU A 340 23.06 -0.63 -1.24
N ALA A 341 21.74 -0.55 -1.31
CA ALA A 341 20.88 -0.73 -0.15
C ALA A 341 21.07 -2.12 0.48
N VAL A 342 21.09 -3.18 -0.33
CA VAL A 342 21.34 -4.56 0.13
C VAL A 342 22.73 -4.67 0.76
N LYS A 343 23.76 -4.16 0.09
CA LYS A 343 25.16 -4.17 0.58
C LYS A 343 25.31 -3.52 1.96
N HIS A 344 24.58 -2.45 2.22
CA HIS A 344 24.63 -1.69 3.46
C HIS A 344 23.58 -2.09 4.51
N ASN A 345 22.81 -3.16 4.27
CA ASN A 345 21.75 -3.65 5.16
C ASN A 345 20.68 -2.57 5.45
N VAL A 346 20.34 -1.76 4.45
CA VAL A 346 19.21 -0.85 4.52
C VAL A 346 17.93 -1.68 4.70
N PRO A 347 17.02 -1.35 5.62
CA PRO A 347 15.75 -2.05 5.70
C PRO A 347 14.93 -1.80 4.42
N ILE A 348 14.51 -2.88 3.76
CA ILE A 348 13.77 -2.83 2.50
C ILE A 348 12.35 -3.32 2.76
N ALA A 349 11.36 -2.58 2.25
CA ALA A 349 9.97 -3.00 2.16
C ALA A 349 9.53 -3.03 0.69
N LEU A 350 8.80 -4.07 0.30
CA LEU A 350 8.25 -4.18 -1.05
C LEU A 350 7.24 -3.05 -1.29
N GLY A 351 7.36 -2.37 -2.40
CA GLY A 351 6.39 -1.44 -2.96
C GLY A 351 6.56 -1.40 -4.46
N THR A 352 5.46 -1.26 -5.20
CA THR A 352 5.45 -1.44 -6.66
C THR A 352 5.24 -0.16 -7.44
N ASP A 353 4.64 0.85 -6.81
CA ASP A 353 4.10 2.03 -7.48
C ASP A 353 3.02 1.63 -8.52
N ALA A 354 2.17 0.64 -8.15
CA ALA A 354 1.04 0.25 -8.98
C ALA A 354 0.11 1.45 -9.20
N GLY A 355 -0.16 1.74 -10.45
CA GLY A 355 -0.63 3.02 -10.99
C GLY A 355 0.31 3.44 -12.11
N VAL A 356 1.63 3.32 -11.95
CA VAL A 356 2.59 3.34 -13.06
C VAL A 356 2.55 1.98 -13.77
N GLY A 357 2.75 0.87 -13.05
CA GLY A 357 2.48 -0.47 -13.54
C GLY A 357 1.02 -0.90 -13.36
N PRO A 358 0.58 -2.03 -13.96
CA PRO A 358 -0.78 -2.52 -13.86
C PRO A 358 -1.07 -3.08 -12.45
N HIS A 359 -2.24 -2.75 -11.89
CA HIS A 359 -2.74 -3.36 -10.66
C HIS A 359 -3.00 -4.86 -10.87
N GLY A 360 -2.64 -5.67 -9.88
CA GLY A 360 -2.71 -7.14 -9.95
C GLY A 360 -1.42 -7.82 -10.42
N ALA A 361 -0.43 -7.06 -10.91
CA ALA A 361 0.90 -7.55 -11.23
C ALA A 361 1.95 -7.25 -10.13
N ASN A 362 1.49 -6.84 -8.94
CA ASN A 362 2.34 -6.38 -7.84
C ASN A 362 3.43 -7.41 -7.43
N ALA A 363 3.14 -8.71 -7.53
CA ALA A 363 4.10 -9.77 -7.17
C ALA A 363 5.35 -9.82 -8.07
N ARG A 364 5.34 -9.14 -9.23
CA ARG A 364 6.52 -8.97 -10.07
C ARG A 364 7.69 -8.31 -9.34
N GLU A 365 7.39 -7.46 -8.37
CA GLU A 365 8.41 -6.79 -7.55
C GLU A 365 9.30 -7.78 -6.81
N PHE A 366 8.78 -8.90 -6.30
CA PHE A 366 9.58 -9.95 -5.66
C PHE A 366 10.69 -10.46 -6.58
N ARG A 367 10.34 -10.72 -7.84
CA ARG A 367 11.31 -11.18 -8.83
C ARG A 367 12.35 -10.12 -9.15
N LEU A 368 11.94 -8.87 -9.34
CA LEU A 368 12.86 -7.77 -9.65
C LEU A 368 13.81 -7.49 -8.48
N MET A 369 13.35 -7.62 -7.23
CA MET A 369 14.23 -7.51 -6.06
C MET A 369 15.34 -8.57 -6.07
N VAL A 370 15.05 -9.78 -6.54
CA VAL A 370 16.05 -10.84 -6.71
C VAL A 370 16.94 -10.55 -7.91
N GLU A 371 16.36 -10.32 -9.09
CA GLU A 371 17.10 -10.17 -10.35
C GLU A 371 17.96 -8.89 -10.39
N TRP A 372 17.39 -7.75 -9.96
CA TRP A 372 18.07 -6.46 -10.01
C TRP A 372 18.84 -6.17 -8.73
N GLY A 373 18.24 -6.51 -7.59
CA GLY A 373 18.78 -6.17 -6.27
C GLY A 373 19.76 -7.18 -5.72
N GLY A 374 19.70 -8.43 -6.17
CA GLY A 374 20.53 -9.50 -5.63
C GLY A 374 20.06 -10.02 -4.25
N LEU A 375 18.82 -9.74 -3.86
CA LEU A 375 18.22 -10.36 -2.70
C LEU A 375 18.06 -11.87 -2.94
N THR A 376 18.17 -12.67 -1.88
CA THR A 376 17.69 -14.05 -1.96
C THR A 376 16.16 -14.07 -2.03
N PRO A 377 15.53 -15.14 -2.59
CA PRO A 377 14.08 -15.26 -2.57
C PRO A 377 13.46 -15.07 -1.18
N SER A 378 14.06 -15.66 -0.13
CA SER A 378 13.59 -15.48 1.26
C SER A 378 13.66 -14.02 1.72
N GLN A 379 14.71 -13.28 1.37
CA GLN A 379 14.81 -11.86 1.69
C GLN A 379 13.75 -11.03 0.97
N ALA A 380 13.48 -11.33 -0.30
CA ALA A 380 12.41 -10.69 -1.04
C ALA A 380 11.02 -10.97 -0.41
N LEU A 381 10.75 -12.22 -0.02
CA LEU A 381 9.52 -12.59 0.69
C LEU A 381 9.38 -11.84 2.03
N VAL A 382 10.46 -11.70 2.80
CA VAL A 382 10.47 -10.89 4.03
C VAL A 382 10.17 -9.43 3.72
N ALA A 383 10.72 -8.86 2.63
CA ALA A 383 10.46 -7.48 2.22
C ALA A 383 8.98 -7.23 1.93
N GLY A 384 8.27 -8.18 1.30
CA GLY A 384 6.85 -8.08 0.99
C GLY A 384 5.91 -8.62 2.08
N THR A 385 6.43 -8.95 3.25
CA THR A 385 5.64 -9.46 4.39
C THR A 385 6.02 -8.75 5.69
N SER A 386 6.90 -9.32 6.51
CA SER A 386 7.20 -8.79 7.85
C SER A 386 7.96 -7.46 7.82
N SER A 387 8.81 -7.21 6.83
CA SER A 387 9.51 -5.93 6.70
C SER A 387 8.55 -4.81 6.32
N ALA A 388 7.67 -5.04 5.34
CA ALA A 388 6.62 -4.08 4.99
C ALA A 388 5.66 -3.84 6.16
N ALA A 389 5.28 -4.91 6.90
CA ALA A 389 4.45 -4.75 8.10
C ALA A 389 5.11 -3.84 9.16
N ARG A 390 6.45 -3.92 9.33
CA ARG A 390 7.20 -3.03 10.23
C ARG A 390 7.19 -1.58 9.73
N LEU A 391 7.35 -1.37 8.43
CA LEU A 391 7.28 -0.03 7.84
C LEU A 391 5.92 0.63 8.11
N LEU A 392 4.82 -0.13 7.99
CA LEU A 392 3.46 0.36 8.25
C LEU A 392 3.10 0.44 9.74
N GLY A 393 3.99 0.02 10.66
CA GLY A 393 3.66 -0.08 12.08
C GLY A 393 2.62 -1.17 12.40
N TRP A 394 2.46 -2.17 11.53
CA TRP A 394 1.44 -3.22 11.63
C TRP A 394 2.01 -4.59 11.99
N GLN A 395 3.26 -4.67 12.42
CA GLN A 395 3.97 -5.91 12.75
C GLN A 395 3.25 -6.77 13.80
N ASP A 396 2.45 -6.18 14.67
CA ASP A 396 1.67 -6.90 15.68
C ASP A 396 0.38 -7.52 15.11
N ARG A 397 -0.04 -7.11 13.91
CA ARG A 397 -1.32 -7.49 13.30
C ARG A 397 -1.18 -8.40 12.10
N VAL A 398 -0.18 -8.15 11.23
CA VAL A 398 0.05 -8.85 9.95
C VAL A 398 1.54 -9.10 9.70
N GLY A 399 1.90 -9.60 8.53
CA GLY A 399 3.27 -9.77 8.05
C GLY A 399 3.96 -11.05 8.50
N THR A 400 3.43 -11.77 9.50
CA THR A 400 3.88 -13.13 9.86
C THR A 400 2.70 -14.03 10.18
N VAL A 401 2.85 -15.35 9.97
CA VAL A 401 1.86 -16.35 10.33
C VAL A 401 2.09 -16.79 11.76
N ALA A 402 1.42 -16.11 12.70
CA ALA A 402 1.54 -16.37 14.13
C ALA A 402 0.20 -16.26 14.83
N ALA A 403 0.01 -17.00 15.93
CA ALA A 403 -1.20 -16.92 16.73
C ALA A 403 -1.47 -15.49 17.21
N GLY A 404 -2.74 -15.07 17.17
CA GLY A 404 -3.21 -13.72 17.53
C GLY A 404 -3.22 -12.72 16.36
N LYS A 405 -2.51 -12.97 15.27
CA LYS A 405 -2.52 -12.11 14.09
C LYS A 405 -3.74 -12.31 13.22
N TYR A 406 -4.04 -11.34 12.37
CA TYR A 406 -5.12 -11.50 11.39
C TYR A 406 -4.84 -12.68 10.47
N ALA A 407 -5.91 -13.39 10.11
CA ALA A 407 -5.86 -14.47 9.13
C ALA A 407 -5.83 -13.88 7.71
N ASP A 408 -4.72 -13.19 7.42
CA ASP A 408 -4.35 -12.66 6.13
C ASP A 408 -3.26 -13.58 5.56
N LEU A 409 -3.66 -14.47 4.65
CA LEU A 409 -2.85 -15.59 4.19
C LEU A 409 -2.89 -15.71 2.66
N VAL A 410 -1.80 -16.09 2.06
CA VAL A 410 -1.69 -16.41 0.64
C VAL A 410 -1.04 -17.77 0.47
N ALA A 411 -1.45 -18.53 -0.54
CA ALA A 411 -0.69 -19.70 -0.96
C ALA A 411 -0.30 -19.63 -2.42
N VAL A 412 0.93 -20.04 -2.68
CA VAL A 412 1.48 -20.17 -4.04
C VAL A 412 1.87 -21.63 -4.30
N PRO A 413 1.86 -22.11 -5.57
CA PRO A 413 2.28 -23.47 -5.86
C PRO A 413 3.78 -23.64 -5.58
N GLY A 414 4.22 -24.84 -5.20
CA GLY A 414 5.64 -25.15 -5.01
C GLY A 414 6.31 -24.40 -3.87
N ASP A 415 7.61 -24.11 -4.02
CA ASP A 415 8.47 -23.48 -3.00
C ASP A 415 9.01 -22.11 -3.49
N PRO A 416 8.42 -20.98 -3.06
CA PRO A 416 8.86 -19.65 -3.47
C PRO A 416 10.21 -19.24 -2.87
N THR A 417 10.76 -19.97 -1.92
CA THR A 417 12.12 -19.75 -1.42
C THR A 417 13.18 -20.32 -2.37
N ALA A 418 12.78 -21.22 -3.28
CA ALA A 418 13.61 -21.73 -4.36
C ALA A 418 13.35 -20.97 -5.67
N ASP A 419 12.09 -20.65 -5.96
CA ASP A 419 11.68 -19.90 -7.16
C ASP A 419 10.67 -18.80 -6.78
N VAL A 420 11.15 -17.58 -6.64
CA VAL A 420 10.33 -16.44 -6.22
C VAL A 420 9.25 -16.07 -7.25
N THR A 421 9.39 -16.47 -8.52
CA THR A 421 8.39 -16.18 -9.58
C THR A 421 7.04 -16.84 -9.29
N LEU A 422 7.01 -17.87 -8.44
CA LEU A 422 5.78 -18.52 -8.00
C LEU A 422 4.84 -17.57 -7.26
N THR A 423 5.36 -16.49 -6.67
CA THR A 423 4.54 -15.44 -6.04
C THR A 423 3.60 -14.73 -7.04
N GLU A 424 3.93 -14.73 -8.33
CA GLU A 424 3.08 -14.14 -9.38
C GLU A 424 1.83 -14.99 -9.70
N ARG A 425 1.71 -16.19 -9.10
CA ARG A 425 0.62 -17.16 -9.37
C ARG A 425 -0.04 -17.66 -8.06
N PRO A 426 -0.61 -16.76 -7.23
CA PRO A 426 -1.29 -17.20 -6.03
C PRO A 426 -2.48 -18.09 -6.38
N ILE A 427 -2.64 -19.21 -5.66
CA ILE A 427 -3.76 -20.16 -5.82
C ILE A 427 -4.78 -20.03 -4.70
N PHE A 428 -4.43 -19.34 -3.63
CA PHE A 428 -5.31 -19.13 -2.48
C PHE A 428 -5.03 -17.76 -1.87
N VAL A 429 -6.10 -17.03 -1.53
CA VAL A 429 -6.03 -15.74 -0.84
C VAL A 429 -7.11 -15.68 0.23
N MET A 430 -6.69 -15.41 1.46
CA MET A 430 -7.56 -15.17 2.60
C MET A 430 -7.21 -13.82 3.24
N LYS A 431 -8.22 -13.03 3.58
CA LYS A 431 -8.08 -11.79 4.35
C LYS A 431 -9.13 -11.76 5.46
N ASN A 432 -8.71 -11.44 6.69
CA ASN A 432 -9.59 -11.47 7.88
C ASN A 432 -10.37 -12.81 8.01
N GLY A 433 -9.75 -13.95 7.67
CA GLY A 433 -10.38 -15.25 7.70
C GLY A 433 -11.39 -15.55 6.57
N VAL A 434 -11.65 -14.57 5.70
CA VAL A 434 -12.53 -14.73 4.52
C VAL A 434 -11.69 -15.15 3.31
N VAL A 435 -12.10 -16.22 2.64
CA VAL A 435 -11.47 -16.71 1.42
C VAL A 435 -11.97 -15.91 0.23
N TYR A 436 -11.06 -15.25 -0.49
CA TYR A 436 -11.33 -14.49 -1.71
C TYR A 436 -10.94 -15.24 -2.97
N ARG A 437 -9.91 -16.09 -2.88
CA ARG A 437 -9.46 -16.94 -3.98
C ARG A 437 -9.17 -18.35 -3.47
N GLN A 438 -9.65 -19.35 -4.18
CA GLN A 438 -9.31 -20.75 -3.97
C GLN A 438 -9.40 -21.45 -5.32
N ASP A 439 -8.27 -21.65 -5.96
CA ASP A 439 -8.18 -22.37 -7.23
C ASP A 439 -8.23 -23.89 -6.95
N ALA A 440 -8.69 -24.67 -7.91
CA ALA A 440 -8.69 -26.14 -7.78
C ALA A 440 -7.23 -26.64 -7.69
N VAL A 441 -6.93 -27.39 -6.65
CA VAL A 441 -5.63 -28.06 -6.54
C VAL A 441 -5.73 -29.36 -7.33
N THR A 442 -4.98 -29.45 -8.43
CA THR A 442 -4.79 -30.73 -9.11
C THR A 442 -3.84 -31.57 -8.25
N HIS A 443 -4.37 -32.59 -7.58
CA HIS A 443 -3.52 -33.60 -6.98
C HIS A 443 -2.88 -34.42 -8.12
N PRO A 444 -1.57 -34.63 -8.11
CA PRO A 444 -0.89 -35.46 -9.10
C PRO A 444 -1.31 -36.93 -9.01
#